data_ff9f4ead8bd7e575e0415962f1de4aaa
#
_entry.id   ff9f4ead8bd7e575e0415962f1de4aaa
#
_cell.length_a   1.000
_cell.length_b   1.000
_cell.length_c   1.000
_cell.angle_alpha   90.00
_cell.angle_beta   90.00
_cell.angle_gamma   90.00
#
_symmetry.space_group_name_H-M   'P 1'
#
loop_
_entity.id
_entity.type
_entity.pdbx_description
1 polymer ?
#
loop_
_entity_poly.entity_id
_entity_poly.type
_entity_poly.pdbx_seq_one_letter_code
_entity_poly.pdbx_strand_id
1 'polypeptide(L)'
;MRTSLEVIGIRILRYGLVLVLLWIGGMKFTDYEAEGIQPLVANSPLLSWTYSVMSVRAFSAALGVVEIALGLMIALRPASPRIAAVGGFLAAGMFVTTLTFLLSTPGWHSTMGFPVLSVVPGQFLLKDIVLLGAAIYIAGEALGNASLRLAPQVRFSAKS
;
A
#
# COMPACT_ATOMS: atom_id res chain seq x y z
N MET A 1 -23.94 5.69 -13.82
CA MET A 1 -23.52 6.91 -13.05
C MET A 1 -23.15 6.47 -11.65
N ARG A 2 -22.03 6.96 -11.09
CA ARG A 2 -21.69 6.71 -9.68
C ARG A 2 -22.54 7.58 -8.77
N THR A 3 -22.98 7.04 -7.65
CA THR A 3 -23.69 7.82 -6.63
C THR A 3 -22.73 8.81 -5.93
N SER A 4 -23.28 9.84 -5.29
CA SER A 4 -22.46 10.80 -4.52
C SER A 4 -21.67 10.12 -3.40
N LEU A 5 -22.26 9.10 -2.74
CA LEU A 5 -21.60 8.35 -1.69
C LEU A 5 -20.41 7.52 -2.21
N GLU A 6 -20.55 6.90 -3.40
CA GLU A 6 -19.43 6.18 -4.03
C GLU A 6 -18.26 7.12 -4.35
N VAL A 7 -18.55 8.33 -4.85
CA VAL A 7 -17.52 9.33 -5.15
C VAL A 7 -16.80 9.77 -3.89
N ILE A 8 -17.53 10.02 -2.80
CA ILE A 8 -16.95 10.39 -1.51
C ILE A 8 -16.11 9.23 -0.97
N GLY A 9 -16.65 8.01 -0.98
CA GLY A 9 -15.96 6.81 -0.50
C GLY A 9 -14.64 6.57 -1.24
N ILE A 10 -14.62 6.70 -2.57
CA ILE A 10 -13.40 6.55 -3.36
C ILE A 10 -12.36 7.61 -3.02
N ARG A 11 -12.78 8.86 -2.78
CA ARG A 11 -11.85 9.93 -2.38
C ARG A 11 -11.24 9.65 -1.01
N ILE A 12 -12.06 9.27 -0.04
CA ILE A 12 -11.60 8.92 1.31
C ILE A 12 -10.63 7.73 1.23
N LEU A 13 -10.98 6.68 0.48
CA LEU A 13 -10.14 5.49 0.32
C LEU A 13 -8.78 5.84 -0.29
N ARG A 14 -8.75 6.66 -1.36
CA ARG A 14 -7.51 7.07 -2.03
C ARG A 14 -6.64 7.94 -1.13
N TYR A 15 -7.19 9.04 -0.63
CA TYR A 15 -6.40 9.99 0.14
C TYR A 15 -6.09 9.50 1.55
N GLY A 16 -6.95 8.62 2.10
CA GLY A 16 -6.64 7.88 3.31
C GLY A 16 -5.44 6.95 3.14
N LEU A 17 -5.41 6.20 2.02
CA LEU A 17 -4.24 5.36 1.71
C LEU A 17 -2.97 6.20 1.47
N VAL A 18 -3.09 7.33 0.76
CA VAL A 18 -1.98 8.27 0.57
C VAL A 18 -1.46 8.76 1.93
N LEU A 19 -2.35 9.18 2.82
CA LEU A 19 -1.98 9.65 4.15
C LEU A 19 -1.24 8.57 4.95
N VAL A 20 -1.76 7.33 4.94
CA VAL A 20 -1.10 6.19 5.62
C VAL A 20 0.30 5.97 5.07
N LEU A 21 0.47 5.89 3.75
CA LEU A 21 1.77 5.66 3.12
C LEU A 21 2.76 6.79 3.40
N LEU A 22 2.34 8.04 3.34
CA LEU A 22 3.22 9.19 3.63
C LEU A 22 3.59 9.26 5.11
N TRP A 23 2.63 9.01 6.00
CA TRP A 23 2.85 9.09 7.44
C TRP A 23 3.75 7.96 7.94
N ILE A 24 3.38 6.72 7.62
CA ILE A 24 4.15 5.55 8.04
C ILE A 24 5.52 5.54 7.35
N GLY A 25 5.56 5.88 6.05
CA GLY A 25 6.82 6.04 5.33
C GLY A 25 7.74 7.10 5.95
N GLY A 26 7.17 8.22 6.41
CA GLY A 26 7.92 9.24 7.15
C GLY A 26 8.47 8.74 8.49
N MET A 27 7.69 7.93 9.21
CA MET A 27 8.14 7.33 10.47
C MET A 27 9.28 6.33 10.31
N LYS A 28 9.43 5.68 9.14
CA LYS A 28 10.51 4.72 8.83
C LYS A 28 11.93 5.31 8.96
N PHE A 29 12.05 6.63 9.00
CA PHE A 29 13.34 7.31 9.24
C PHE A 29 13.70 7.43 10.72
N THR A 30 12.84 6.96 11.63
CA THR A 30 13.08 6.93 13.07
C THR A 30 13.64 5.59 13.52
N ASP A 31 14.40 5.59 14.61
CA ASP A 31 14.90 4.35 15.24
C ASP A 31 13.74 3.50 15.76
N TYR A 32 12.71 4.13 16.31
CA TYR A 32 11.50 3.48 16.80
C TYR A 32 10.87 2.54 15.74
N GLU A 33 10.66 3.03 14.53
CA GLU A 33 10.10 2.23 13.45
C GLU A 33 11.09 1.19 12.92
N ALA A 34 12.38 1.54 12.82
CA ALA A 34 13.40 0.61 12.36
C ALA A 34 13.51 -0.62 13.29
N GLU A 35 13.50 -0.41 14.59
CA GLU A 35 13.48 -1.47 15.61
C GLU A 35 12.16 -2.25 15.57
N GLY A 36 11.02 -1.57 15.39
CA GLY A 36 9.70 -2.18 15.32
C GLY A 36 9.53 -3.14 14.15
N ILE A 37 10.12 -2.87 12.98
CA ILE A 37 10.03 -3.76 11.82
C ILE A 37 11.12 -4.83 11.80
N GLN A 38 12.18 -4.70 12.59
CA GLN A 38 13.30 -5.63 12.58
C GLN A 38 12.88 -7.09 12.75
N PRO A 39 12.05 -7.47 13.74
CA PRO A 39 11.65 -8.87 13.91
C PRO A 39 10.80 -9.40 12.74
N LEU A 40 10.03 -8.54 12.08
CA LEU A 40 9.22 -8.91 10.91
C LEU A 40 10.13 -9.29 9.73
N VAL A 41 11.09 -8.43 9.44
CA VAL A 41 12.04 -8.62 8.33
C VAL A 41 13.01 -9.75 8.62
N ALA A 42 13.55 -9.85 9.84
CA ALA A 42 14.50 -10.90 10.23
C ALA A 42 13.90 -12.30 10.15
N ASN A 43 12.60 -12.47 10.44
CA ASN A 43 11.90 -13.74 10.34
C ASN A 43 11.32 -14.02 8.93
N SER A 44 11.39 -13.06 8.01
CA SER A 44 10.83 -13.21 6.67
C SER A 44 11.75 -13.99 5.75
N PRO A 45 11.32 -15.11 5.14
CA PRO A 45 12.11 -15.81 4.15
C PRO A 45 12.34 -14.99 2.87
N LEU A 46 11.50 -13.96 2.63
CA LEU A 46 11.61 -13.09 1.46
C LEU A 46 12.59 -11.94 1.68
N LEU A 47 12.73 -11.44 2.91
CA LEU A 47 13.43 -10.18 3.19
C LEU A 47 14.58 -10.29 4.18
N SER A 48 14.74 -11.40 4.93
CA SER A 48 15.81 -11.55 5.95
C SER A 48 17.22 -11.36 5.39
N TRP A 49 17.44 -11.74 4.14
CA TRP A 49 18.71 -11.57 3.45
C TRP A 49 19.15 -10.10 3.32
N THR A 50 18.20 -9.15 3.38
CA THR A 50 18.52 -7.73 3.25
C THR A 50 19.43 -7.24 4.40
N TYR A 51 19.30 -7.84 5.56
CA TYR A 51 20.16 -7.51 6.72
C TYR A 51 21.60 -8.05 6.61
N SER A 52 21.90 -8.87 5.62
CA SER A 52 23.27 -9.24 5.31
C SER A 52 23.99 -8.19 4.44
N VAL A 53 23.23 -7.28 3.79
CA VAL A 53 23.77 -6.28 2.87
C VAL A 53 23.57 -4.84 3.37
N MET A 54 22.64 -4.61 4.32
CA MET A 54 22.39 -3.27 4.87
C MET A 54 21.98 -3.34 6.34
N SER A 55 22.20 -2.24 7.06
CA SER A 55 21.77 -2.13 8.45
C SER A 55 20.24 -2.06 8.56
N VAL A 56 19.70 -2.41 9.73
CA VAL A 56 18.26 -2.31 10.07
C VAL A 56 17.74 -0.90 9.76
N ARG A 57 18.48 0.13 10.15
CA ARG A 57 18.12 1.53 9.91
C ARG A 57 18.12 1.90 8.43
N ALA A 58 19.13 1.44 7.68
CA ALA A 58 19.20 1.70 6.24
C ALA A 58 18.06 1.02 5.49
N PHE A 59 17.70 -0.21 5.85
CA PHE A 59 16.55 -0.91 5.29
C PHE A 59 15.24 -0.18 5.60
N SER A 60 15.02 0.21 6.86
CA SER A 60 13.83 0.96 7.25
C SER A 60 13.71 2.28 6.46
N ALA A 61 14.79 3.05 6.34
CA ALA A 61 14.79 4.29 5.58
C ALA A 61 14.50 4.05 4.07
N ALA A 62 15.10 3.00 3.48
CA ALA A 62 14.81 2.62 2.09
C ALA A 62 13.33 2.27 1.89
N LEU A 63 12.74 1.51 2.81
CA LEU A 63 11.31 1.19 2.79
C LEU A 63 10.46 2.47 2.91
N GLY A 64 10.85 3.39 3.80
CA GLY A 64 10.17 4.70 3.93
C GLY A 64 10.18 5.51 2.63
N VAL A 65 11.31 5.53 1.91
CA VAL A 65 11.38 6.17 0.59
C VAL A 65 10.40 5.51 -0.39
N VAL A 66 10.32 4.19 -0.41
CA VAL A 66 9.38 3.45 -1.26
C VAL A 66 7.94 3.81 -0.90
N GLU A 67 7.56 3.76 0.37
CA GLU A 67 6.20 4.08 0.84
C GLU A 67 5.79 5.50 0.46
N ILE A 68 6.66 6.48 0.68
CA ILE A 68 6.41 7.88 0.30
C ILE A 68 6.25 8.01 -1.22
N ALA A 69 7.13 7.40 -2.00
CA ALA A 69 7.04 7.43 -3.46
C ALA A 69 5.71 6.83 -3.96
N LEU A 70 5.27 5.70 -3.42
CA LEU A 70 4.00 5.08 -3.75
C LEU A 70 2.82 5.97 -3.37
N GLY A 71 2.84 6.57 -2.19
CA GLY A 71 1.83 7.53 -1.75
C GLY A 71 1.72 8.74 -2.70
N LEU A 72 2.85 9.31 -3.10
CA LEU A 72 2.89 10.42 -4.06
C LEU A 72 2.38 10.00 -5.44
N MET A 73 2.77 8.82 -5.95
CA MET A 73 2.27 8.30 -7.22
C MET A 73 0.74 8.15 -7.21
N ILE A 74 0.15 7.63 -6.14
CA ILE A 74 -1.30 7.49 -5.97
C ILE A 74 -1.98 8.87 -5.91
N ALA A 75 -1.36 9.83 -5.22
CA ALA A 75 -1.88 11.20 -5.12
C ALA A 75 -1.91 11.93 -6.48
N LEU A 76 -1.03 11.58 -7.41
CA LEU A 76 -0.98 12.15 -8.76
C LEU A 76 -2.14 11.75 -9.68
N ARG A 77 -3.13 11.01 -9.20
CA ARG A 77 -4.30 10.57 -10.00
C ARG A 77 -4.99 11.70 -10.79
N PRO A 78 -5.18 12.92 -10.27
CA PRO A 78 -5.79 14.00 -11.05
C PRO A 78 -4.97 14.40 -12.28
N ALA A 79 -3.64 14.39 -12.15
CA ALA A 79 -2.71 14.76 -13.20
C ALA A 79 -2.42 13.57 -14.14
N SER A 80 -2.11 12.41 -13.59
CA SER A 80 -1.78 11.20 -14.35
C SER A 80 -2.41 9.94 -13.77
N PRO A 81 -3.56 9.50 -14.31
CA PRO A 81 -4.19 8.25 -13.89
C PRO A 81 -3.28 7.01 -14.07
N ARG A 82 -2.38 7.03 -15.07
CA ARG A 82 -1.46 5.90 -15.30
C ARG A 82 -0.44 5.77 -14.17
N ILE A 83 0.18 6.88 -13.75
CA ILE A 83 1.14 6.89 -12.62
C ILE A 83 0.43 6.42 -11.35
N ALA A 84 -0.78 6.92 -11.11
CA ALA A 84 -1.56 6.51 -9.94
C ALA A 84 -1.93 5.01 -9.96
N ALA A 85 -2.23 4.45 -11.12
CA ALA A 85 -2.50 3.02 -11.26
C ALA A 85 -1.24 2.19 -10.94
N VAL A 86 -0.09 2.58 -11.50
CA VAL A 86 1.20 1.91 -11.21
C VAL A 86 1.51 2.00 -9.71
N GLY A 87 1.38 3.18 -9.09
CA GLY A 87 1.57 3.36 -7.66
C GLY A 87 0.65 2.45 -6.82
N GLY A 88 -0.63 2.33 -7.22
CA GLY A 88 -1.58 1.45 -6.55
C GLY A 88 -1.22 -0.04 -6.67
N PHE A 89 -0.79 -0.51 -7.84
CA PHE A 89 -0.35 -1.90 -8.02
C PHE A 89 0.92 -2.22 -7.22
N LEU A 90 1.89 -1.32 -7.23
CA LEU A 90 3.11 -1.49 -6.43
C LEU A 90 2.82 -1.47 -4.94
N ALA A 91 1.92 -0.60 -4.47
CA ALA A 91 1.45 -0.59 -3.09
C ALA A 91 0.73 -1.91 -2.73
N ALA A 92 -0.08 -2.45 -3.63
CA ALA A 92 -0.71 -3.76 -3.44
C ALA A 92 0.34 -4.86 -3.28
N GLY A 93 1.38 -4.89 -4.12
CA GLY A 93 2.51 -5.82 -3.98
C GLY A 93 3.23 -5.67 -2.63
N MET A 94 3.44 -4.45 -2.16
CA MET A 94 4.02 -4.17 -0.85
C MET A 94 3.13 -4.73 0.27
N PHE A 95 1.81 -4.50 0.26
CA PHE A 95 0.89 -5.04 1.28
C PHE A 95 0.80 -6.57 1.23
N VAL A 96 0.90 -7.20 0.06
CA VAL A 96 1.03 -8.66 -0.04
C VAL A 96 2.29 -9.11 0.68
N THR A 97 3.42 -8.42 0.49
CA THR A 97 4.68 -8.74 1.16
C THR A 97 4.55 -8.59 2.68
N THR A 98 3.95 -7.50 3.19
CA THR A 98 3.77 -7.32 4.63
C THR A 98 2.83 -8.37 5.23
N LEU A 99 1.80 -8.80 4.49
CA LEU A 99 0.90 -9.88 4.93
C LEU A 99 1.62 -11.23 5.07
N THR A 100 2.71 -11.48 4.31
CA THR A 100 3.51 -12.71 4.49
C THR A 100 4.16 -12.79 5.87
N PHE A 101 4.38 -11.65 6.54
CA PHE A 101 4.92 -11.63 7.91
C PHE A 101 4.01 -12.32 8.91
N LEU A 102 2.69 -12.39 8.67
CA LEU A 102 1.77 -13.18 9.51
C LEU A 102 2.10 -14.68 9.53
N LEU A 103 2.76 -15.16 8.47
CA LEU A 103 3.13 -16.57 8.32
C LEU A 103 4.53 -16.87 8.88
N SER A 104 5.41 -15.87 8.93
CA SER A 104 6.83 -16.05 9.28
C SER A 104 7.19 -15.51 10.65
N THR A 105 6.48 -14.51 11.14
CA THR A 105 6.74 -13.91 12.45
C THR A 105 5.71 -14.42 13.46
N PRO A 106 6.11 -14.78 14.71
CA PRO A 106 5.17 -15.21 15.74
C PRO A 106 4.13 -14.11 16.04
N GLY A 107 3.01 -14.19 15.35
CA GLY A 107 1.89 -13.23 15.45
C GLY A 107 0.73 -13.72 16.33
N TRP A 108 0.83 -14.94 16.84
CA TRP A 108 -0.18 -15.53 17.71
C TRP A 108 0.04 -15.16 19.17
N HIS A 109 -1.02 -15.12 19.94
CA HIS A 109 -0.93 -14.84 21.37
C HIS A 109 -0.14 -15.95 22.08
N SER A 110 0.83 -15.56 22.90
CA SER A 110 1.81 -16.50 23.47
C SER A 110 1.22 -17.63 24.31
N THR A 111 0.09 -17.38 25.00
CA THR A 111 -0.57 -18.38 25.87
C THR A 111 -1.79 -19.02 25.23
N MET A 112 -2.54 -18.30 24.37
CA MET A 112 -3.77 -18.82 23.75
C MET A 112 -3.54 -19.47 22.39
N GLY A 113 -2.46 -19.11 21.67
CA GLY A 113 -2.15 -19.66 20.36
C GLY A 113 -3.19 -19.33 19.29
N PHE A 114 -3.20 -20.13 18.19
CA PHE A 114 -4.18 -19.99 17.11
C PHE A 114 -5.61 -20.24 17.62
N PRO A 115 -6.63 -19.46 17.21
CA PRO A 115 -6.60 -18.37 16.23
C PRO A 115 -6.43 -16.96 16.82
N VAL A 116 -5.95 -16.84 18.05
CA VAL A 116 -5.85 -15.56 18.76
C VAL A 116 -4.59 -14.83 18.35
N LEU A 117 -4.76 -13.73 17.60
CA LEU A 117 -3.64 -12.86 17.20
C LEU A 117 -3.17 -11.98 18.35
N SER A 118 -1.86 -11.84 18.48
CA SER A 118 -1.25 -10.81 19.32
C SER A 118 -1.64 -9.41 18.84
N VAL A 119 -1.66 -8.42 19.76
CA VAL A 119 -1.95 -7.04 19.37
C VAL A 119 -0.90 -6.54 18.38
N VAL A 120 0.36 -6.77 18.68
CA VAL A 120 1.51 -6.50 17.81
C VAL A 120 2.35 -7.78 17.75
N PRO A 121 2.71 -8.28 16.59
CA PRO A 121 2.42 -7.74 15.24
C PRO A 121 1.12 -8.25 14.61
N GLY A 122 0.45 -9.28 15.17
CA GLY A 122 -0.61 -10.02 14.51
C GLY A 122 -1.79 -9.16 14.03
N GLN A 123 -2.49 -8.50 14.96
CA GLN A 123 -3.65 -7.66 14.61
C GLN A 123 -3.23 -6.44 13.78
N PHE A 124 -2.02 -5.92 14.00
CA PHE A 124 -1.49 -4.81 13.23
C PHE A 124 -1.33 -5.19 11.75
N LEU A 125 -0.73 -6.35 11.46
CA LEU A 125 -0.55 -6.84 10.09
C LEU A 125 -1.86 -7.24 9.41
N LEU A 126 -2.83 -7.76 10.18
CA LEU A 126 -4.12 -8.15 9.61
C LEU A 126 -4.86 -6.98 8.92
N LYS A 127 -4.67 -5.74 9.41
CA LYS A 127 -5.25 -4.54 8.79
C LYS A 127 -4.76 -4.30 7.36
N ASP A 128 -3.60 -4.82 7.01
CA ASP A 128 -3.03 -4.67 5.67
C ASP A 128 -3.88 -5.34 4.58
N ILE A 129 -4.78 -6.27 4.94
CA ILE A 129 -5.79 -6.81 4.02
C ILE A 129 -6.70 -5.69 3.50
N VAL A 130 -7.12 -4.76 4.36
CA VAL A 130 -7.98 -3.64 3.97
C VAL A 130 -7.20 -2.65 3.10
N LEU A 131 -5.93 -2.39 3.44
CA LEU A 131 -5.04 -1.53 2.65
C LEU A 131 -4.74 -2.14 1.29
N LEU A 132 -4.55 -3.46 1.21
CA LEU A 132 -4.41 -4.20 -0.04
C LEU A 132 -5.65 -4.05 -0.92
N GLY A 133 -6.85 -4.27 -0.37
CA GLY A 133 -8.12 -4.09 -1.08
C GLY A 133 -8.28 -2.65 -1.60
N ALA A 134 -7.94 -1.67 -0.78
CA ALA A 134 -7.93 -0.26 -1.16
C ALA A 134 -6.97 0.01 -2.33
N ALA A 135 -5.73 -0.48 -2.24
CA ALA A 135 -4.71 -0.29 -3.28
C ALA A 135 -5.14 -0.89 -4.62
N ILE A 136 -5.65 -2.12 -4.63
CA ILE A 136 -6.16 -2.78 -5.84
C ILE A 136 -7.34 -2.00 -6.44
N TYR A 137 -8.29 -1.59 -5.60
CA TYR A 137 -9.48 -0.87 -6.06
C TYR A 137 -9.13 0.47 -6.71
N ILE A 138 -8.28 1.29 -6.07
CA ILE A 138 -7.89 2.59 -6.61
C ILE A 138 -6.99 2.46 -7.85
N ALA A 139 -6.19 1.40 -7.96
CA ALA A 139 -5.42 1.10 -9.16
C ALA A 139 -6.34 0.79 -10.34
N GLY A 140 -7.32 -0.08 -10.14
CA GLY A 140 -8.33 -0.42 -11.16
C GLY A 140 -9.17 0.78 -11.61
N GLU A 141 -9.58 1.64 -10.66
CA GLU A 141 -10.30 2.88 -10.97
C GLU A 141 -9.45 3.85 -11.80
N ALA A 142 -8.17 3.96 -11.47
CA ALA A 142 -7.27 4.82 -12.22
C ALA A 142 -7.01 4.31 -13.64
N LEU A 143 -6.89 2.99 -13.85
CA LEU A 143 -6.79 2.37 -15.18
C LEU A 143 -8.03 2.60 -16.04
N GLY A 144 -9.22 2.40 -15.50
CA GLY A 144 -10.47 2.64 -16.21
C GLY A 144 -10.57 4.08 -16.75
N ASN A 145 -10.14 5.06 -15.93
CA ASN A 145 -10.11 6.45 -16.35
C ASN A 145 -8.99 6.76 -17.37
N ALA A 146 -7.86 6.06 -17.31
CA ALA A 146 -6.79 6.20 -18.30
C ALA A 146 -7.26 5.73 -19.68
N SER A 147 -7.98 4.62 -19.74
CA SER A 147 -8.54 4.07 -20.98
C SER A 147 -9.57 5.00 -21.61
N LEU A 148 -10.45 5.60 -20.81
CA LEU A 148 -11.46 6.55 -21.29
C LEU A 148 -10.84 7.83 -21.88
N ARG A 149 -9.69 8.28 -21.38
CA ARG A 149 -8.99 9.44 -21.94
C ARG A 149 -8.29 9.16 -23.27
N LEU A 150 -8.06 7.89 -23.58
CA LEU A 150 -7.41 7.45 -24.83
C LEU A 150 -8.38 7.08 -25.92
N ALA A 151 -9.67 6.85 -25.60
CA ALA A 151 -10.68 6.56 -26.59
C ALA A 151 -10.81 7.74 -27.57
N PRO A 152 -10.70 7.51 -28.91
CA PRO A 152 -10.88 8.57 -29.88
C PRO A 152 -12.25 9.21 -29.66
N GLN A 153 -12.30 10.53 -29.55
CA GLN A 153 -13.53 11.28 -29.57
C GLN A 153 -14.09 11.15 -31.02
N VAL A 154 -14.92 10.17 -31.25
CA VAL A 154 -15.66 10.07 -32.52
C VAL A 154 -16.65 11.25 -32.54
N ARG A 155 -16.20 12.37 -33.14
CA ARG A 155 -17.09 13.48 -33.46
C ARG A 155 -18.03 12.99 -34.55
N PHE A 156 -19.25 12.63 -34.18
CA PHE A 156 -20.33 12.57 -35.16
C PHE A 156 -20.57 14.01 -35.64
N SER A 157 -20.00 14.32 -36.82
CA SER A 157 -20.39 15.50 -37.57
C SER A 157 -21.80 15.25 -38.08
N ALA A 158 -22.78 15.80 -37.41
CA ALA A 158 -24.14 15.88 -37.95
C ALA A 158 -24.06 16.82 -39.15
N LYS A 159 -24.04 16.26 -40.34
CA LYS A 159 -24.30 17.00 -41.58
C LYS A 159 -25.81 17.29 -41.60
N SER A 160 -26.16 18.54 -41.37
CA SER A 160 -27.45 19.16 -41.73
C SER A 160 -27.59 19.24 -43.25
#